data_0a99448d799f09ab031e890402cbffbb
#
_entry.id   0a99448d799f09ab031e890402cbffbb
#
_cell.length_a   1.000
_cell.length_b   1.000
_cell.length_c   1.000
_cell.angle_alpha   90.00
_cell.angle_beta   90.00
_cell.angle_gamma   90.00
#
_symmetry.space_group_name_H-M   'P 1'
#
loop_
_entity.id
_entity.type
_entity.pdbx_description
1 polymer ?
#
loop_
_entity_poly.entity_id
_entity_poly.type
_entity_poly.pdbx_seq_one_letter_code
_entity_poly.pdbx_strand_id
1 'polypeptide(L)'
;MDHAIYTAMGAASQTLNQQAVTASNLANASTPGFRAQLNALRAVPVEGLSLPTRTLVTASTPGADMTPGKMDYTSRPLDVALQQDGWLAVQTADGSEGYTRNGSIQVDPTGQLTIQGHPVIGEAGPIAVPEGAEITIAADGTISALNPGDPANTVAPVGRLKLVKATGSEVQRGDDGIFRLSAETQATRGPVLQADPTLRVMSGVLEGSNVNAVAAMSDMIASARRFEMQMKVISSV
;
A
#
# COMPACT_ATOMS: atom_id res chain seq x y z
N MET A 1 -5.79 27.81 33.87
CA MET A 1 -5.02 28.06 32.66
C MET A 1 -4.25 26.82 32.19
N ASP A 2 -3.59 26.06 33.06
CA ASP A 2 -2.81 24.86 32.68
C ASP A 2 -3.55 23.83 31.81
N HIS A 3 -4.84 23.64 32.05
CA HIS A 3 -5.60 22.62 31.31
C HIS A 3 -5.89 22.97 29.84
N ALA A 4 -5.96 24.26 29.49
CA ALA A 4 -6.17 24.72 28.12
C ALA A 4 -4.90 24.47 27.29
N ILE A 5 -3.72 24.67 27.90
CA ILE A 5 -2.41 24.40 27.28
C ILE A 5 -2.29 22.93 26.89
N TYR A 6 -2.60 21.98 27.81
CA TYR A 6 -2.51 20.55 27.52
C TYR A 6 -3.47 20.11 26.40
N THR A 7 -4.68 20.68 26.38
CA THR A 7 -5.64 20.39 25.30
C THR A 7 -5.14 20.94 23.96
N ALA A 8 -4.58 22.16 23.94
CA ALA A 8 -4.03 22.77 22.74
C ALA A 8 -2.77 22.01 22.24
N MET A 9 -1.89 21.57 23.15
CA MET A 9 -0.74 20.73 22.81
C MET A 9 -1.17 19.39 22.22
N GLY A 10 -2.17 18.73 22.80
CA GLY A 10 -2.72 17.50 22.26
C GLY A 10 -3.28 17.71 20.85
N ALA A 11 -4.03 18.77 20.61
CA ALA A 11 -4.56 19.12 19.31
C ALA A 11 -3.44 19.45 18.30
N ALA A 12 -2.40 20.18 18.70
CA ALA A 12 -1.24 20.49 17.86
C ALA A 12 -0.48 19.21 17.44
N SER A 13 -0.24 18.30 18.39
CA SER A 13 0.37 17.00 18.10
C SER A 13 -0.44 16.18 17.09
N GLN A 14 -1.77 16.15 17.25
CA GLN A 14 -2.65 15.44 16.29
C GLN A 14 -2.65 16.08 14.90
N THR A 15 -2.56 17.42 14.84
CA THR A 15 -2.46 18.14 13.57
C THR A 15 -1.14 17.81 12.85
N LEU A 16 -0.03 17.67 13.57
CA LEU A 16 1.25 17.22 13.00
C LEU A 16 1.17 15.79 12.48
N ASN A 17 0.55 14.88 13.24
CA ASN A 17 0.33 13.49 12.77
C ASN A 17 -0.52 13.44 11.50
N GLN A 18 -1.58 14.23 11.42
CA GLN A 18 -2.41 14.34 10.22
C GLN A 18 -1.60 14.90 9.05
N GLN A 19 -0.77 15.90 9.29
CA GLN A 19 0.12 16.47 8.27
C GLN A 19 1.12 15.44 7.76
N ALA A 20 1.70 14.62 8.64
CA ALA A 20 2.63 13.56 8.26
C ALA A 20 1.96 12.50 7.35
N VAL A 21 0.73 12.07 7.69
CA VAL A 21 -0.05 11.14 6.84
C VAL A 21 -0.37 11.77 5.48
N THR A 22 -0.80 13.04 5.46
CA THR A 22 -1.11 13.75 4.21
C THR A 22 0.13 13.93 3.35
N ALA A 23 1.29 14.25 3.95
CA ALA A 23 2.57 14.35 3.26
C ALA A 23 3.01 12.99 2.67
N SER A 24 2.84 11.89 3.43
CA SER A 24 3.11 10.54 2.94
C SER A 24 2.21 10.18 1.76
N ASN A 25 0.92 10.48 1.84
CA ASN A 25 -0.02 10.26 0.74
C ASN A 25 0.38 11.07 -0.49
N LEU A 26 0.70 12.35 -0.33
CA LEU A 26 1.13 13.22 -1.43
C LEU A 26 2.43 12.73 -2.09
N ALA A 27 3.43 12.33 -1.30
CA ALA A 27 4.68 11.79 -1.81
C ALA A 27 4.47 10.52 -2.68
N ASN A 28 3.42 9.76 -2.39
CA ASN A 28 3.08 8.54 -3.11
C ASN A 28 1.91 8.71 -4.10
N ALA A 29 1.55 9.94 -4.45
CA ALA A 29 0.46 10.20 -5.40
C ALA A 29 0.74 9.67 -6.83
N SER A 30 2.02 9.46 -7.18
CA SER A 30 2.45 8.88 -8.45
C SER A 30 2.95 7.42 -8.33
N THR A 31 2.92 6.83 -7.14
CA THR A 31 3.39 5.45 -6.91
C THR A 31 2.31 4.47 -7.37
N PRO A 32 2.61 3.55 -8.32
CA PRO A 32 1.64 2.56 -8.77
C PRO A 32 1.13 1.68 -7.63
N GLY A 33 -0.17 1.39 -7.62
CA GLY A 33 -0.80 0.53 -6.63
C GLY A 33 -0.87 1.08 -5.21
N PHE A 34 -0.49 2.34 -5.01
CA PHE A 34 -0.53 2.95 -3.69
C PHE A 34 -1.97 3.17 -3.22
N ARG A 35 -2.21 2.82 -1.96
CA ARG A 35 -3.49 3.05 -1.25
C ARG A 35 -3.30 4.17 -0.22
N ALA A 36 -4.11 5.21 -0.31
CA ALA A 36 -4.06 6.34 0.61
C ALA A 36 -4.24 5.88 2.06
N GLN A 37 -3.40 6.35 2.96
CA GLN A 37 -3.60 6.13 4.39
C GLN A 37 -4.76 7.00 4.88
N LEU A 38 -5.69 6.38 5.59
CA LEU A 38 -6.78 7.07 6.25
C LEU A 38 -6.32 7.57 7.62
N ASN A 39 -6.73 8.78 7.96
CA ASN A 39 -6.53 9.33 9.29
C ASN A 39 -7.91 9.67 9.88
N ALA A 40 -8.24 9.04 10.99
CA ALA A 40 -9.46 9.31 11.73
C ALA A 40 -9.13 9.97 13.08
N LEU A 41 -9.82 11.04 13.37
CA LEU A 41 -9.76 11.70 14.67
C LEU A 41 -10.90 11.18 15.53
N ARG A 42 -10.56 10.64 16.70
CA ARG A 42 -11.54 10.18 17.68
C ARG A 42 -11.50 11.07 18.90
N ALA A 43 -12.65 11.55 19.30
CA ALA A 43 -12.82 12.24 20.58
C ALA A 43 -12.89 11.21 21.72
N VAL A 44 -11.96 11.32 22.68
CA VAL A 44 -11.91 10.46 23.86
C VAL A 44 -12.24 11.32 25.07
N PRO A 45 -13.38 11.09 25.76
CA PRO A 45 -13.70 11.79 27.01
C PRO A 45 -12.60 11.48 28.03
N VAL A 46 -12.21 12.50 28.80
CA VAL A 46 -11.32 12.33 29.94
C VAL A 46 -12.18 11.95 31.14
N GLU A 47 -12.07 10.71 31.58
CA GLU A 47 -12.72 10.23 32.80
C GLU A 47 -11.93 10.66 34.04
N GLY A 48 -12.60 11.07 35.10
CA GLY A 48 -12.01 11.51 36.37
C GLY A 48 -13.06 11.80 37.42
N LEU A 49 -12.62 12.15 38.63
CA LEU A 49 -13.48 12.45 39.77
C LEU A 49 -14.32 13.74 39.62
N SER A 50 -14.13 14.51 38.57
CA SER A 50 -14.86 15.72 38.25
C SER A 50 -15.79 15.53 37.04
N LEU A 51 -16.72 16.47 36.81
CA LEU A 51 -17.62 16.48 35.67
C LEU A 51 -16.84 16.27 34.35
N PRO A 52 -17.33 15.42 33.43
CA PRO A 52 -16.64 15.11 32.17
C PRO A 52 -16.78 16.27 31.16
N THR A 53 -16.06 17.37 31.42
CA THR A 53 -16.10 18.59 30.60
C THR A 53 -15.00 18.64 29.56
N ARG A 54 -14.16 17.57 29.42
CA ARG A 54 -13.00 17.56 28.56
C ARG A 54 -13.00 16.34 27.64
N THR A 55 -12.67 16.58 26.43
CA THR A 55 -12.38 15.53 25.42
C THR A 55 -10.99 15.74 24.84
N LEU A 56 -10.19 14.68 24.82
CA LEU A 56 -8.94 14.65 24.08
C LEU A 56 -9.22 14.13 22.67
N VAL A 57 -8.50 14.67 21.71
CA VAL A 57 -8.54 14.16 20.34
C VAL A 57 -7.37 13.22 20.17
N THR A 58 -7.67 11.98 19.77
CA THR A 58 -6.65 10.98 19.42
C THR A 58 -6.76 10.66 17.95
N ALA A 59 -5.64 10.76 17.23
CA ALA A 59 -5.59 10.25 15.87
C ALA A 59 -5.46 8.72 15.90
N SER A 60 -6.19 8.08 15.03
CA SER A 60 -5.98 6.67 14.71
C SER A 60 -5.83 6.54 13.19
N THR A 61 -5.00 5.60 12.78
CA THR A 61 -4.90 5.22 11.37
C THR A 61 -5.76 3.96 11.19
N PRO A 62 -7.04 4.09 10.80
CA PRO A 62 -7.96 2.95 10.74
C PRO A 62 -7.61 1.98 9.60
N GLY A 63 -6.62 2.30 8.78
CA GLY A 63 -6.19 1.50 7.64
C GLY A 63 -5.89 2.35 6.41
N ALA A 64 -5.96 1.72 5.25
CA ALA A 64 -5.81 2.36 3.95
C ALA A 64 -7.17 2.40 3.22
N ASP A 65 -7.33 3.41 2.37
CA ASP A 65 -8.47 3.47 1.43
C ASP A 65 -8.29 2.42 0.35
N MET A 66 -9.18 1.45 0.30
CA MET A 66 -9.12 0.32 -0.64
C MET A 66 -9.76 0.61 -2.00
N THR A 67 -10.29 1.82 -2.22
CA THR A 67 -10.81 2.20 -3.54
C THR A 67 -9.71 2.06 -4.60
N PRO A 68 -10.01 1.47 -5.77
CA PRO A 68 -9.01 1.29 -6.81
C PRO A 68 -8.53 2.64 -7.36
N GLY A 69 -7.25 2.70 -7.72
CA GLY A 69 -6.66 3.81 -8.45
C GLY A 69 -7.06 3.78 -9.93
N LYS A 70 -6.65 4.82 -10.66
CA LYS A 70 -6.86 4.88 -12.09
C LYS A 70 -5.98 3.84 -12.80
N MET A 71 -6.52 3.18 -13.83
CA MET A 71 -5.75 2.27 -14.68
C MET A 71 -5.07 3.05 -15.80
N ASP A 72 -3.74 2.93 -15.87
CA ASP A 72 -2.90 3.58 -16.88
C ASP A 72 -2.26 2.53 -17.79
N TYR A 73 -2.46 2.68 -19.10
CA TYR A 73 -1.89 1.78 -20.11
C TYR A 73 -0.44 2.15 -20.41
N THR A 74 0.49 1.27 -20.06
CA THR A 74 1.93 1.49 -20.23
C THR A 74 2.51 0.77 -21.44
N SER A 75 1.82 -0.24 -21.96
CA SER A 75 2.27 -1.13 -23.03
C SER A 75 3.54 -1.92 -22.71
N ARG A 76 4.03 -1.89 -21.48
CA ARG A 76 5.18 -2.68 -21.03
C ARG A 76 4.71 -4.07 -20.59
N PRO A 77 5.21 -5.18 -21.15
CA PRO A 77 4.72 -6.53 -20.84
C PRO A 77 4.82 -6.93 -19.36
N LEU A 78 5.80 -6.36 -18.66
CA LEU A 78 6.04 -6.61 -17.21
C LEU A 78 5.19 -5.74 -16.29
N ASP A 79 4.43 -4.81 -16.81
CA ASP A 79 3.47 -4.05 -16.03
C ASP A 79 2.15 -4.81 -15.97
N VAL A 80 1.67 -5.06 -14.76
CA VAL A 80 0.43 -5.80 -14.54
C VAL A 80 -0.51 -5.04 -13.63
N ALA A 81 -1.78 -5.03 -13.96
CA ALA A 81 -2.83 -4.55 -13.06
C ALA A 81 -3.75 -5.71 -12.68
N LEU A 82 -4.12 -5.78 -11.43
CA LEU A 82 -5.06 -6.78 -10.94
C LEU A 82 -6.49 -6.37 -11.29
N GLN A 83 -7.21 -7.31 -11.87
CA GLN A 83 -8.66 -7.22 -11.94
C GLN A 83 -9.24 -7.63 -10.59
N GLN A 84 -10.23 -6.92 -10.09
CA GLN A 84 -10.87 -7.21 -8.80
C GLN A 84 -9.98 -6.88 -7.56
N ASP A 85 -10.39 -7.34 -6.38
CA ASP A 85 -9.77 -7.08 -5.07
C ASP A 85 -8.65 -8.08 -4.76
N GLY A 86 -7.77 -8.34 -5.73
CA GLY A 86 -6.63 -9.24 -5.56
C GLY A 86 -5.39 -8.51 -5.10
N TRP A 87 -4.36 -9.27 -4.74
CA TRP A 87 -3.04 -8.81 -4.36
C TRP A 87 -1.98 -9.68 -4.99
N LEU A 88 -0.83 -9.06 -5.33
CA LEU A 88 0.38 -9.75 -5.71
C LEU A 88 1.17 -10.11 -4.46
N ALA A 89 1.65 -11.34 -4.37
CA ALA A 89 2.51 -11.78 -3.30
C ALA A 89 3.97 -11.43 -3.60
N VAL A 90 4.66 -10.85 -2.61
CA VAL A 90 6.09 -10.52 -2.67
C VAL A 90 6.78 -10.99 -1.39
N GLN A 91 8.09 -11.23 -1.46
CA GLN A 91 8.89 -11.56 -0.31
C GLN A 91 9.40 -10.27 0.35
N THR A 92 9.13 -10.11 1.63
CA THR A 92 9.63 -8.98 2.41
C THR A 92 11.09 -9.23 2.86
N ALA A 93 11.76 -8.19 3.36
CA ALA A 93 13.17 -8.27 3.75
C ALA A 93 13.45 -9.27 4.89
N ASP A 94 12.45 -9.56 5.72
CA ASP A 94 12.50 -10.55 6.80
C ASP A 94 12.21 -11.99 6.32
N GLY A 95 11.99 -12.17 5.00
CA GLY A 95 11.67 -13.45 4.38
C GLY A 95 10.20 -13.86 4.47
N SER A 96 9.35 -13.08 5.14
CA SER A 96 7.91 -13.34 5.19
C SER A 96 7.21 -12.96 3.87
N GLU A 97 5.98 -13.40 3.70
CA GLU A 97 5.15 -13.01 2.57
C GLU A 97 4.43 -11.69 2.84
N GLY A 98 4.53 -10.77 1.90
CA GLY A 98 3.79 -9.53 1.88
C GLY A 98 2.95 -9.39 0.61
N TYR A 99 2.08 -8.41 0.59
CA TYR A 99 1.10 -8.21 -0.47
C TYR A 99 1.16 -6.79 -1.00
N THR A 100 1.07 -6.65 -2.33
CA THR A 100 1.11 -5.35 -2.98
C THR A 100 0.11 -5.25 -4.12
N ARG A 101 -0.34 -4.03 -4.41
CA ARG A 101 -1.10 -3.69 -5.63
C ARG A 101 -0.21 -3.09 -6.72
N ASN A 102 1.05 -2.82 -6.38
CA ASN A 102 2.00 -2.35 -7.37
C ASN A 102 2.36 -3.48 -8.34
N GLY A 103 1.99 -3.31 -9.60
CA GLY A 103 2.27 -4.29 -10.65
C GLY A 103 3.46 -3.94 -11.53
N SER A 104 4.29 -2.97 -11.16
CA SER A 104 5.50 -2.62 -11.91
C SER A 104 6.61 -3.64 -11.63
N ILE A 105 6.58 -4.74 -12.37
CA ILE A 105 7.56 -5.83 -12.25
C ILE A 105 8.84 -5.43 -12.98
N GLN A 106 9.98 -5.71 -12.35
CA GLN A 106 11.32 -5.51 -12.89
C GLN A 106 12.10 -6.83 -12.80
N VAL A 107 13.05 -7.01 -13.73
CA VAL A 107 14.01 -8.11 -13.68
C VAL A 107 15.28 -7.55 -13.05
N ASP A 108 15.75 -8.17 -11.98
CA ASP A 108 17.01 -7.79 -11.35
C ASP A 108 18.23 -8.38 -12.14
N PRO A 109 19.46 -7.97 -11.84
CA PRO A 109 20.65 -8.51 -12.51
C PRO A 109 20.87 -10.01 -12.35
N THR A 110 20.17 -10.66 -11.42
CA THR A 110 20.22 -12.11 -11.19
C THR A 110 19.13 -12.86 -11.95
N GLY A 111 18.29 -12.14 -12.71
CA GLY A 111 17.15 -12.70 -13.42
C GLY A 111 15.90 -12.86 -12.56
N GLN A 112 15.90 -12.43 -11.31
CA GLN A 112 14.75 -12.55 -10.43
C GLN A 112 13.72 -11.44 -10.70
N LEU A 113 12.44 -11.78 -10.70
CA LEU A 113 11.38 -10.80 -10.81
C LEU A 113 11.18 -10.08 -9.46
N THR A 114 11.20 -8.76 -9.50
CA THR A 114 11.06 -7.91 -8.31
C THR A 114 10.03 -6.82 -8.51
N ILE A 115 9.39 -6.40 -7.41
CA ILE A 115 8.54 -5.21 -7.32
C ILE A 115 9.10 -4.33 -6.19
N GLN A 116 9.52 -3.12 -6.50
CA GLN A 116 10.16 -2.21 -5.53
C GLN A 116 11.33 -2.86 -4.76
N GLY A 117 12.09 -3.75 -5.41
CA GLY A 117 13.21 -4.47 -4.79
C GLY A 117 12.79 -5.71 -3.97
N HIS A 118 11.52 -6.02 -3.87
CA HIS A 118 11.01 -7.23 -3.23
C HIS A 118 10.80 -8.33 -4.27
N PRO A 119 11.36 -9.54 -4.05
CA PRO A 119 11.14 -10.68 -4.94
C PRO A 119 9.66 -11.02 -5.10
N VAL A 120 9.21 -11.22 -6.33
CA VAL A 120 7.85 -11.64 -6.63
C VAL A 120 7.69 -13.12 -6.32
N ILE A 121 6.68 -13.47 -5.54
CA ILE A 121 6.36 -14.85 -5.20
C ILE A 121 5.35 -15.40 -6.20
N GLY A 122 5.73 -16.52 -6.81
CA GLY A 122 4.81 -17.36 -7.57
C GLY A 122 4.21 -18.48 -6.74
N GLU A 123 3.37 -19.31 -7.35
CA GLU A 123 2.76 -20.48 -6.66
C GLU A 123 3.80 -21.50 -6.18
N ALA A 124 4.96 -21.59 -6.86
CA ALA A 124 6.06 -22.50 -6.52
C ALA A 124 7.21 -21.82 -5.74
N GLY A 125 7.13 -20.54 -5.44
CA GLY A 125 8.18 -19.74 -4.78
C GLY A 125 8.60 -18.52 -5.61
N PRO A 126 9.74 -17.89 -5.29
CA PRO A 126 10.27 -16.76 -6.06
C PRO A 126 10.48 -17.10 -7.52
N ILE A 127 10.14 -16.17 -8.43
CA ILE A 127 10.19 -16.40 -9.87
C ILE A 127 11.48 -15.80 -10.44
N ALA A 128 12.24 -16.63 -11.15
CA ALA A 128 13.42 -16.20 -11.90
C ALA A 128 13.22 -16.49 -13.40
N VAL A 129 13.71 -15.60 -14.23
CA VAL A 129 13.62 -15.69 -15.68
C VAL A 129 15.03 -15.73 -16.29
N PRO A 130 15.23 -16.38 -17.44
CA PRO A 130 16.52 -16.38 -18.13
C PRO A 130 16.92 -14.96 -18.54
N GLU A 131 18.22 -14.68 -18.51
CA GLU A 131 18.77 -13.38 -18.91
C GLU A 131 18.46 -13.07 -20.39
N GLY A 132 17.95 -11.87 -20.64
CA GLY A 132 17.63 -11.42 -22.00
C GLY A 132 16.38 -12.06 -22.61
N ALA A 133 15.65 -12.90 -21.90
CA ALA A 133 14.43 -13.52 -22.41
C ALA A 133 13.31 -12.48 -22.59
N GLU A 134 12.54 -12.66 -23.66
CA GLU A 134 11.29 -11.92 -23.85
C GLU A 134 10.20 -12.53 -22.95
N ILE A 135 9.66 -11.72 -22.04
CA ILE A 135 8.71 -12.18 -21.02
C ILE A 135 7.30 -11.75 -21.41
N THR A 136 6.36 -12.68 -21.32
CA THR A 136 4.94 -12.42 -21.48
C THR A 136 4.17 -12.91 -20.27
N ILE A 137 3.16 -12.14 -19.85
CA ILE A 137 2.32 -12.48 -18.71
C ILE A 137 0.88 -12.64 -19.21
N ALA A 138 0.35 -13.85 -19.04
CA ALA A 138 -1.01 -14.17 -19.43
C ALA A 138 -2.04 -13.67 -18.39
N ALA A 139 -3.29 -13.58 -18.78
CA ALA A 139 -4.36 -13.07 -17.92
C ALA A 139 -4.60 -13.87 -16.62
N ASP A 140 -4.18 -15.13 -16.58
CA ASP A 140 -4.22 -15.98 -15.40
C ASP A 140 -3.00 -15.85 -14.48
N GLY A 141 -2.06 -14.95 -14.83
CA GLY A 141 -0.82 -14.74 -14.11
C GLY A 141 0.32 -15.69 -14.51
N THR A 142 0.13 -16.54 -15.51
CA THR A 142 1.22 -17.39 -16.03
C THR A 142 2.27 -16.54 -16.73
N ILE A 143 3.52 -16.70 -16.30
CA ILE A 143 4.68 -16.04 -16.88
C ILE A 143 5.34 -17.01 -17.84
N SER A 144 5.53 -16.57 -19.07
CA SER A 144 6.23 -17.33 -20.10
C SER A 144 7.44 -16.54 -20.58
N ALA A 145 8.53 -17.24 -20.85
CA ALA A 145 9.75 -16.66 -21.36
C ALA A 145 10.13 -17.30 -22.70
N LEU A 146 10.62 -16.47 -23.61
CA LEU A 146 11.23 -16.88 -24.87
C LEU A 146 12.70 -16.47 -24.84
N ASN A 147 13.62 -17.45 -24.94
CA ASN A 147 15.03 -17.13 -24.93
C ASN A 147 15.46 -16.42 -26.24
N PRO A 148 16.48 -15.56 -26.19
CA PRO A 148 17.01 -14.91 -27.37
C PRO A 148 17.50 -15.94 -28.40
N GLY A 149 16.96 -15.85 -29.63
CA GLY A 149 17.32 -16.73 -30.72
C GLY A 149 16.50 -18.00 -30.86
N ASP A 150 15.65 -18.31 -29.93
CA ASP A 150 14.71 -19.43 -30.02
C ASP A 150 13.52 -19.10 -30.94
N PRO A 151 12.99 -20.10 -31.68
CA PRO A 151 11.78 -19.90 -32.46
C PRO A 151 10.58 -19.53 -31.58
N ALA A 152 9.67 -18.72 -32.11
CA ALA A 152 8.48 -18.24 -31.35
C ALA A 152 7.55 -19.36 -30.81
N ASN A 153 7.70 -20.59 -31.32
CA ASN A 153 6.93 -21.75 -30.86
C ASN A 153 7.56 -22.46 -29.64
N THR A 154 8.71 -21.99 -29.14
CA THR A 154 9.42 -22.55 -27.96
C THR A 154 9.20 -21.77 -26.68
N VAL A 155 8.16 -20.92 -26.63
CA VAL A 155 7.78 -20.20 -25.41
C VAL A 155 7.53 -21.20 -24.28
N ALA A 156 8.29 -21.08 -23.20
CA ALA A 156 8.19 -21.97 -22.05
C ALA A 156 7.57 -21.25 -20.85
N PRO A 157 6.63 -21.86 -20.11
CA PRO A 157 6.16 -21.31 -18.85
C PRO A 157 7.29 -21.38 -17.81
N VAL A 158 7.59 -20.25 -17.18
CA VAL A 158 8.60 -20.12 -16.11
C VAL A 158 7.97 -20.23 -14.73
N GLY A 159 6.73 -19.75 -14.59
CA GLY A 159 6.02 -19.77 -13.33
C GLY A 159 4.67 -19.09 -13.46
N ARG A 160 3.97 -19.02 -12.34
CA ARG A 160 2.69 -18.32 -12.25
C ARG A 160 2.72 -17.38 -11.04
N LEU A 161 2.29 -16.14 -11.24
CA LEU A 161 2.14 -15.15 -10.16
C LEU A 161 1.20 -15.70 -9.09
N LYS A 162 1.58 -15.57 -7.83
CA LYS A 162 0.69 -15.87 -6.72
C LYS A 162 -0.24 -14.68 -6.50
N LEU A 163 -1.49 -14.86 -6.91
CA LEU A 163 -2.56 -13.88 -6.75
C LEU A 163 -3.42 -14.31 -5.57
N VAL A 164 -3.62 -13.43 -4.61
CA VAL A 164 -4.39 -13.73 -3.40
C VAL A 164 -5.53 -12.75 -3.20
N LYS A 165 -6.60 -13.19 -2.56
CA LYS A 165 -7.74 -12.35 -2.22
C LYS A 165 -7.72 -12.02 -0.75
N ALA A 166 -7.70 -10.72 -0.43
CA ALA A 166 -7.80 -10.21 0.93
C ALA A 166 -8.59 -8.91 0.94
N THR A 167 -9.42 -8.75 1.96
CA THR A 167 -10.16 -7.51 2.22
C THR A 167 -9.29 -6.49 2.96
N GLY A 168 -9.69 -5.23 2.93
CA GLY A 168 -8.94 -4.16 3.61
C GLY A 168 -8.81 -4.33 5.13
N SER A 169 -9.72 -5.05 5.77
CA SER A 169 -9.64 -5.36 7.21
C SER A 169 -8.67 -6.50 7.52
N GLU A 170 -8.39 -7.36 6.54
CA GLU A 170 -7.49 -8.51 6.70
C GLU A 170 -6.01 -8.12 6.56
N VAL A 171 -5.74 -6.98 5.93
CA VAL A 171 -4.37 -6.54 5.66
C VAL A 171 -4.06 -5.21 6.35
N GLN A 172 -2.83 -5.05 6.79
CA GLN A 172 -2.30 -3.81 7.36
C GLN A 172 -1.07 -3.39 6.58
N ARG A 173 -0.96 -2.10 6.31
CA ARG A 173 0.18 -1.54 5.60
C ARG A 173 1.38 -1.41 6.54
N GLY A 174 2.53 -1.93 6.11
CA GLY A 174 3.83 -1.71 6.76
C GLY A 174 4.44 -0.35 6.37
N ASP A 175 5.51 0.01 7.08
CA ASP A 175 6.27 1.25 6.83
C ASP A 175 6.98 1.22 5.47
N ASP A 176 7.28 0.03 4.96
CA ASP A 176 7.85 -0.24 3.64
C ASP A 176 6.84 -0.12 2.47
N GLY A 177 5.58 0.15 2.79
CA GLY A 177 4.51 0.26 1.81
C GLY A 177 3.91 -1.09 1.38
N ILE A 178 4.46 -2.20 1.85
CA ILE A 178 3.94 -3.56 1.62
C ILE A 178 2.86 -3.87 2.66
N PHE A 179 1.80 -4.53 2.23
CA PHE A 179 0.73 -4.97 3.11
C PHE A 179 1.07 -6.35 3.70
N ARG A 180 0.74 -6.52 4.96
CA ARG A 180 0.87 -7.78 5.69
C ARG A 180 -0.47 -8.17 6.29
N LEU A 181 -0.66 -9.45 6.57
CA LEU A 181 -1.88 -9.91 7.24
C LEU A 181 -1.95 -9.32 8.66
N SER A 182 -3.14 -8.89 9.06
CA SER A 182 -3.39 -8.53 10.45
C SER A 182 -3.21 -9.74 11.37
N ALA A 183 -2.85 -9.50 12.63
CA ALA A 183 -2.66 -10.59 13.60
C ALA A 183 -3.93 -11.47 13.74
N GLU A 184 -5.11 -10.87 13.65
CA GLU A 184 -6.39 -11.57 13.69
C GLU A 184 -6.56 -12.49 12.46
N THR A 185 -6.22 -11.98 11.27
CA THR A 185 -6.28 -12.78 10.04
C THR A 185 -5.26 -13.91 10.06
N GLN A 186 -4.04 -13.65 10.55
CA GLN A 186 -3.02 -14.70 10.70
C GLN A 186 -3.48 -15.83 11.64
N ALA A 187 -4.18 -15.48 12.73
CA ALA A 187 -4.72 -16.48 13.66
C ALA A 187 -5.83 -17.34 13.03
N THR A 188 -6.60 -16.79 12.09
CA THR A 188 -7.76 -17.49 11.48
C THR A 188 -7.42 -18.18 10.17
N ARG A 189 -6.61 -17.57 9.30
CA ARG A 189 -6.28 -18.06 7.94
C ARG A 189 -4.85 -18.58 7.80
N GLY A 190 -4.03 -18.45 8.85
CA GLY A 190 -2.61 -18.79 8.82
C GLY A 190 -1.72 -17.60 8.39
N PRO A 191 -0.39 -17.79 8.44
CA PRO A 191 0.57 -16.73 8.17
C PRO A 191 0.67 -16.34 6.69
N VAL A 192 0.14 -17.16 5.78
CA VAL A 192 0.24 -17.02 4.33
C VAL A 192 -1.11 -17.30 3.69
N LEU A 193 -1.54 -16.45 2.77
CA LEU A 193 -2.76 -16.68 1.99
C LEU A 193 -2.50 -17.66 0.85
N GLN A 194 -3.52 -18.44 0.55
CA GLN A 194 -3.48 -19.33 -0.62
C GLN A 194 -3.78 -18.56 -1.90
N ALA A 195 -3.21 -19.00 -3.02
CA ALA A 195 -3.51 -18.46 -4.33
C ALA A 195 -4.98 -18.65 -4.69
N ASP A 196 -5.60 -17.63 -5.26
CA ASP A 196 -6.97 -17.68 -5.77
C ASP A 196 -6.93 -17.79 -7.31
N PRO A 197 -7.32 -18.93 -7.88
CA PRO A 197 -7.26 -19.16 -9.32
C PRO A 197 -8.33 -18.36 -10.11
N THR A 198 -9.26 -17.73 -9.42
CA THR A 198 -10.30 -16.90 -10.07
C THR A 198 -9.83 -15.50 -10.42
N LEU A 199 -8.77 -15.03 -9.75
CA LEU A 199 -8.19 -13.71 -9.99
C LEU A 199 -7.52 -13.63 -11.37
N ARG A 200 -7.57 -12.45 -11.95
CA ARG A 200 -6.98 -12.18 -13.28
C ARG A 200 -6.14 -10.91 -13.23
N VAL A 201 -5.16 -10.88 -14.09
CA VAL A 201 -4.31 -9.70 -14.33
C VAL A 201 -4.47 -9.19 -15.75
N MET A 202 -4.19 -7.91 -15.94
CA MET A 202 -4.03 -7.29 -17.25
C MET A 202 -2.58 -6.92 -17.43
N SER A 203 -1.91 -7.45 -18.45
CA SER A 203 -0.55 -7.08 -18.84
C SER A 203 -0.56 -5.76 -19.62
N GLY A 204 0.50 -4.98 -19.51
CA GLY A 204 0.64 -3.67 -20.16
C GLY A 204 -0.16 -2.55 -19.49
N VAL A 205 -0.62 -2.76 -18.28
CA VAL A 205 -1.43 -1.81 -17.51
C VAL A 205 -0.87 -1.72 -16.09
N LEU A 206 -0.87 -0.52 -15.52
CA LEU A 206 -0.61 -0.29 -14.10
C LEU A 206 -1.81 0.32 -13.42
N GLU A 207 -2.08 -0.11 -12.19
CA GLU A 207 -2.98 0.59 -11.32
C GLU A 207 -2.23 1.77 -10.69
N GLY A 208 -2.70 3.02 -10.89
CA GLY A 208 -2.13 4.20 -10.28
C GLY A 208 -2.46 4.32 -8.79
N SER A 209 -1.94 5.35 -8.15
CA SER A 209 -2.33 5.73 -6.79
C SER A 209 -3.78 6.20 -6.74
N ASN A 210 -4.50 5.90 -5.65
CA ASN A 210 -5.82 6.47 -5.40
C ASN A 210 -5.77 7.83 -4.66
N VAL A 211 -4.58 8.39 -4.46
CA VAL A 211 -4.39 9.71 -3.84
C VAL A 211 -4.73 10.82 -4.82
N ASN A 212 -5.60 11.74 -4.38
CA ASN A 212 -5.79 13.01 -5.09
C ASN A 212 -4.76 14.04 -4.60
N ALA A 213 -3.73 14.29 -5.42
CA ALA A 213 -2.63 15.18 -5.08
C ALA A 213 -3.09 16.62 -4.76
N VAL A 214 -4.07 17.15 -5.51
CA VAL A 214 -4.59 18.51 -5.30
C VAL A 214 -5.34 18.62 -3.97
N ALA A 215 -6.16 17.63 -3.66
CA ALA A 215 -6.84 17.56 -2.36
C ALA A 215 -5.82 17.44 -1.21
N ALA A 216 -4.82 16.56 -1.34
CA ALA A 216 -3.77 16.39 -0.34
C ALA A 216 -2.96 17.68 -0.09
N MET A 217 -2.63 18.45 -1.15
CA MET A 217 -1.98 19.75 -0.99
C MET A 217 -2.87 20.76 -0.26
N SER A 218 -4.16 20.80 -0.57
CA SER A 218 -5.13 21.66 0.09
C SER A 218 -5.26 21.33 1.57
N ASP A 219 -5.31 20.04 1.90
CA ASP A 219 -5.39 19.54 3.28
C ASP A 219 -4.10 19.85 4.07
N MET A 220 -2.94 19.78 3.41
CA MET A 220 -1.66 20.15 4.01
C MET A 220 -1.64 21.64 4.40
N ILE A 221 -2.08 22.53 3.52
CA ILE A 221 -2.16 23.97 3.80
C ILE A 221 -3.16 24.22 4.94
N ALA A 222 -4.31 23.56 4.94
CA ALA A 222 -5.30 23.70 5.99
C ALA A 222 -4.76 23.20 7.36
N SER A 223 -3.98 22.12 7.36
CA SER A 223 -3.34 21.59 8.57
C SER A 223 -2.27 22.53 9.11
N ALA A 224 -1.45 23.13 8.24
CA ALA A 224 -0.45 24.13 8.63
C ALA A 224 -1.11 25.34 9.31
N ARG A 225 -2.19 25.88 8.73
CA ARG A 225 -2.94 27.01 9.31
C ARG A 225 -3.57 26.65 10.65
N ARG A 226 -4.11 25.44 10.81
CA ARG A 226 -4.65 24.95 12.09
C ARG A 226 -3.54 24.90 13.16
N PHE A 227 -2.38 24.37 12.79
CA PHE A 227 -1.22 24.32 13.68
C PHE A 227 -0.80 25.73 14.15
N GLU A 228 -0.68 26.70 13.22
CA GLU A 228 -0.36 28.09 13.56
C GLU A 228 -1.39 28.70 14.53
N MET A 229 -2.68 28.45 14.31
CA MET A 229 -3.72 28.92 15.24
C MET A 229 -3.60 28.29 16.64
N GLN A 230 -3.29 26.99 16.72
CA GLN A 230 -3.07 26.28 17.97
C GLN A 230 -1.84 26.83 18.72
N MET A 231 -0.75 27.13 17.99
CA MET A 231 0.43 27.75 18.58
C MET A 231 0.17 29.16 19.10
N LYS A 232 -0.66 29.96 18.41
CA LYS A 232 -1.10 31.26 18.91
C LYS A 232 -1.89 31.15 20.22
N VAL A 233 -2.78 30.16 20.32
CA VAL A 233 -3.52 29.88 21.57
C VAL A 233 -2.55 29.53 22.71
N ILE A 234 -1.56 28.66 22.45
CA ILE A 234 -0.57 28.27 23.46
C ILE A 234 0.27 29.47 23.90
N SER A 235 0.64 30.37 22.97
CA SER A 235 1.46 31.56 23.28
C SER A 235 0.68 32.68 23.97
N SER A 236 -0.67 32.66 23.96
CA SER A 236 -1.53 33.68 24.54
C SER A 236 -1.99 33.35 25.98
N VAL A 237 -1.66 32.16 26.47
CA VAL A 237 -1.97 31.65 27.80
C VAL A 237 -0.76 31.75 28.74
#